data_baf3a886b97134bbc2627baa581f3f08
#
_entry.id   baf3a886b97134bbc2627baa581f3f08
#
_cell.length_a   1.000
_cell.length_b   1.000
_cell.length_c   1.000
_cell.angle_alpha   90.00
_cell.angle_beta   90.00
_cell.angle_gamma   90.00
#
_symmetry.space_group_name_H-M   'P 1'
#
loop_
_entity.id
_entity.type
_entity.pdbx_description
1 polymer ?
#
loop_
_entity_poly.entity_id
_entity_poly.type
_entity_poly.pdbx_seq_one_letter_code
_entity_poly.pdbx_strand_id
1 'polypeptide(L)'
;EALGLEMRQLQDYRNYLEYDIRIHYPNGDRALLSKINAKKSGGETTTPFYVAMAASFAQAYRLNQPRPSDTIRLAMFDEAFGKMDTARTASALRFMRETGLQVLLATPPDKSGALLEFVDCVRTVVRKNNHAFVIEIDKAEMLKELESDSEFA
;
A
#
# COMPACT_ATOMS: atom_id res chain seq x y z
N GLU A 1 36.93 -23.32 -2.62
CA GLU A 1 35.53 -22.91 -2.90
C GLU A 1 34.65 -22.99 -1.66
N ALA A 2 34.67 -24.07 -0.86
CA ALA A 2 33.86 -24.23 0.35
C ALA A 2 34.13 -23.14 1.40
N LEU A 3 35.38 -22.81 1.67
CA LEU A 3 35.78 -21.78 2.63
C LEU A 3 35.26 -20.38 2.25
N GLY A 4 35.19 -20.08 0.95
CA GLY A 4 34.65 -18.83 0.43
C GLY A 4 33.13 -18.71 0.60
N LEU A 5 32.41 -19.83 0.57
CA LEU A 5 30.96 -19.88 0.80
C LEU A 5 30.65 -19.68 2.29
N GLU A 6 31.39 -20.34 3.18
CA GLU A 6 31.25 -20.17 4.64
C GLU A 6 31.54 -18.72 5.07
N MET A 7 32.61 -18.11 4.52
CA MET A 7 32.94 -16.71 4.82
C MET A 7 31.83 -15.75 4.37
N ARG A 8 31.21 -15.97 3.21
CA ARG A 8 30.06 -15.15 2.76
C ARG A 8 28.84 -15.31 3.65
N GLN A 9 28.56 -16.52 4.13
CA GLN A 9 27.48 -16.77 5.08
C GLN A 9 27.72 -16.08 6.42
N LEU A 10 28.96 -16.09 6.91
CA LEU A 10 29.34 -15.41 8.14
C LEU A 10 29.30 -13.87 8.02
N GLN A 11 29.53 -13.32 6.83
CA GLN A 11 29.47 -11.89 6.59
C GLN A 11 28.04 -11.37 6.36
N ASP A 12 27.08 -12.23 6.12
CA ASP A 12 25.69 -11.84 5.87
C ASP A 12 24.98 -11.62 7.22
N TYR A 13 24.76 -10.35 7.58
CA TYR A 13 24.07 -9.96 8.81
C TYR A 13 22.65 -10.54 8.92
N ARG A 14 22.01 -10.90 7.81
CA ARG A 14 20.67 -11.49 7.78
C ARG A 14 20.61 -12.86 8.45
N ASN A 15 21.74 -13.54 8.57
CA ASN A 15 21.83 -14.83 9.27
C ASN A 15 21.80 -14.68 10.81
N TYR A 16 21.99 -13.46 11.32
CA TYR A 16 22.11 -13.19 12.76
C TYR A 16 20.98 -12.32 13.31
N LEU A 17 20.17 -11.73 12.42
CA LEU A 17 19.10 -10.81 12.81
C LEU A 17 17.75 -11.36 12.39
N GLU A 18 16.87 -11.50 13.36
CA GLU A 18 15.45 -11.70 13.13
C GLU A 18 14.70 -10.39 13.42
N TYR A 19 13.74 -10.05 12.58
CA TYR A 19 12.89 -8.89 12.81
C TYR A 19 11.44 -9.30 12.74
N ASP A 20 10.62 -8.65 13.55
CA ASP A 20 9.18 -8.85 13.57
C ASP A 20 8.47 -7.53 13.87
N ILE A 21 7.21 -7.42 13.47
CA ILE A 21 6.37 -6.27 13.77
C ILE A 21 5.53 -6.59 15.00
N ARG A 22 5.68 -5.77 16.05
CA ARG A 22 4.85 -5.86 17.24
C ARG A 22 3.63 -4.97 17.11
N ILE A 23 2.46 -5.58 17.17
CA ILE A 23 1.17 -4.90 17.09
C ILE A 23 0.68 -4.67 18.52
N HIS A 24 0.28 -3.43 18.80
CA HIS A 24 -0.36 -3.04 20.04
C HIS A 24 -1.84 -2.77 19.76
N TYR A 25 -2.73 -3.47 20.45
CA TYR A 25 -4.16 -3.29 20.33
C TYR A 25 -4.68 -2.25 21.33
N PRO A 26 -5.82 -1.57 21.05
CA PRO A 26 -6.41 -0.60 21.96
C PRO A 26 -6.79 -1.16 23.33
N ASN A 27 -7.07 -2.46 23.43
CA ASN A 27 -7.37 -3.17 24.68
C ASN A 27 -6.11 -3.49 25.53
N GLY A 28 -4.92 -3.07 25.08
CA GLY A 28 -3.65 -3.31 25.76
C GLY A 28 -2.94 -4.60 25.37
N ASP A 29 -3.57 -5.47 24.57
CA ASP A 29 -2.94 -6.70 24.09
C ASP A 29 -1.78 -6.41 23.14
N ARG A 30 -0.85 -7.35 23.06
CA ARG A 30 0.30 -7.28 22.15
C ARG A 30 0.43 -8.58 21.39
N ALA A 31 0.76 -8.50 20.11
CA ALA A 31 1.01 -9.65 19.28
C ALA A 31 2.18 -9.41 18.32
N LEU A 32 2.85 -10.48 17.91
CA LEU A 32 3.86 -10.45 16.87
C LEU A 32 3.21 -10.82 15.53
N LEU A 33 3.52 -10.07 14.47
CA LEU A 33 2.93 -10.27 13.15
C LEU A 33 3.20 -11.68 12.63
N SER A 34 4.40 -12.22 12.84
CA SER A 34 4.76 -13.59 12.46
C SER A 34 3.83 -14.64 13.07
N LYS A 35 3.40 -14.44 14.32
CA LYS A 35 2.50 -15.36 15.04
C LYS A 35 1.04 -15.23 14.62
N ILE A 36 0.65 -14.07 14.13
CA ILE A 36 -0.71 -13.79 13.66
C ILE A 36 -0.93 -14.34 12.26
N ASN A 37 0.05 -14.21 11.38
CA ASN A 37 -0.01 -14.63 9.98
C ASN A 37 -0.46 -16.10 9.81
N ALA A 38 -0.12 -16.96 10.76
CA ALA A 38 -0.50 -18.37 10.73
C ALA A 38 -1.98 -18.63 11.11
N LYS A 39 -2.69 -17.64 11.71
CA LYS A 39 -4.00 -17.85 12.32
C LYS A 39 -5.13 -16.95 11.80
N LYS A 40 -4.81 -15.88 11.05
CA LYS A 40 -5.79 -14.85 10.66
C LYS A 40 -5.94 -14.71 9.14
N SER A 41 -7.07 -14.12 8.71
CA SER A 41 -7.34 -13.84 7.30
C SER A 41 -6.37 -12.82 6.70
N GLY A 42 -6.12 -12.89 5.38
CA GLY A 42 -5.14 -12.07 4.70
C GLY A 42 -5.26 -10.55 4.92
N GLY A 43 -6.47 -10.02 5.13
CA GLY A 43 -6.69 -8.58 5.37
C GLY A 43 -6.14 -8.07 6.71
N GLU A 44 -6.24 -8.86 7.78
CA GLU A 44 -5.75 -8.46 9.10
C GLU A 44 -4.21 -8.46 9.19
N THR A 45 -3.55 -9.29 8.39
CA THR A 45 -2.09 -9.39 8.35
C THR A 45 -1.46 -8.38 7.41
N THR A 46 -2.23 -7.88 6.44
CA THR A 46 -1.76 -6.94 5.42
C THR A 46 -1.67 -5.50 5.96
N THR A 47 -2.59 -5.09 6.85
CA THR A 47 -2.62 -3.73 7.42
C THR A 47 -1.30 -3.32 8.09
N PRO A 48 -0.69 -4.11 9.01
CA PRO A 48 0.59 -3.76 9.63
C PRO A 48 1.72 -3.60 8.63
N PHE A 49 1.69 -4.37 7.54
CA PHE A 49 2.67 -4.26 6.45
C PHE A 49 2.57 -2.89 5.75
N TYR A 50 1.37 -2.44 5.40
CA TYR A 50 1.18 -1.12 4.78
C TYR A 50 1.57 0.03 5.71
N VAL A 51 1.30 -0.09 7.01
CA VAL A 51 1.73 0.91 7.99
C VAL A 51 3.25 0.98 8.07
N ALA A 52 3.93 -0.17 8.16
CA ALA A 52 5.39 -0.23 8.19
C ALA A 52 6.01 0.34 6.90
N MET A 53 5.41 0.04 5.75
CA MET A 53 5.85 0.54 4.45
C MET A 53 5.66 2.05 4.33
N ALA A 54 4.51 2.58 4.73
CA ALA A 54 4.27 4.02 4.75
C ALA A 54 5.21 4.76 5.71
N ALA A 55 5.51 4.18 6.88
CA ALA A 55 6.50 4.70 7.81
C ALA A 55 7.92 4.72 7.20
N SER A 56 8.27 3.68 6.42
CA SER A 56 9.55 3.62 5.70
C SER A 56 9.65 4.71 4.64
N PHE A 57 8.59 4.98 3.89
CA PHE A 57 8.54 6.11 2.95
C PHE A 57 8.66 7.45 3.68
N ALA A 58 7.94 7.62 4.81
CA ALA A 58 8.03 8.83 5.61
C ALA A 58 9.47 9.08 6.10
N GLN A 59 10.18 8.04 6.49
CA GLN A 59 11.59 8.11 6.88
C GLN A 59 12.49 8.42 5.68
N ALA A 60 12.32 7.71 4.56
CA ALA A 60 13.12 7.91 3.35
C ALA A 60 13.01 9.34 2.81
N TYR A 61 11.80 9.89 2.83
CA TYR A 61 11.52 11.27 2.40
C TYR A 61 11.72 12.32 3.50
N ARG A 62 12.21 11.92 4.70
CA ARG A 62 12.50 12.79 5.83
C ARG A 62 11.32 13.68 6.24
N LEU A 63 10.11 13.15 6.20
CA LEU A 63 8.88 13.93 6.46
C LEU A 63 8.80 14.46 7.89
N ASN A 64 9.52 13.85 8.83
CA ASN A 64 9.57 14.24 10.25
C ASN A 64 10.61 15.35 10.56
N GLN A 65 11.28 15.91 9.54
CA GLN A 65 12.25 16.97 9.76
C GLN A 65 11.57 18.36 9.77
N PRO A 66 12.07 19.32 10.59
CA PRO A 66 11.49 20.66 10.69
C PRO A 66 11.53 21.48 9.39
N ARG A 67 12.41 21.11 8.47
CA ARG A 67 12.49 21.72 7.13
C ARG A 67 11.98 20.69 6.13
N PRO A 68 10.89 20.99 5.39
CA PRO A 68 10.45 20.15 4.30
C PRO A 68 11.58 20.00 3.29
N SER A 69 12.01 18.77 3.03
CA SER A 69 12.91 18.52 1.91
C SER A 69 12.10 18.65 0.61
N ASP A 70 12.67 19.26 -0.42
CA ASP A 70 12.11 19.35 -1.77
C ASP A 70 12.14 17.95 -2.43
N THR A 71 11.38 17.02 -1.89
CA THR A 71 11.27 15.63 -2.39
C THR A 71 9.92 15.41 -3.04
N ILE A 72 9.90 14.58 -4.08
CA ILE A 72 8.67 14.21 -4.81
C ILE A 72 7.66 13.50 -3.91
N ARG A 73 8.10 12.80 -2.87
CA ARG A 73 7.28 12.02 -1.91
C ARG A 73 6.36 11.01 -2.57
N LEU A 74 6.79 10.45 -3.70
CA LEU A 74 6.00 9.53 -4.51
C LEU A 74 6.13 8.10 -3.98
N ALA A 75 4.99 7.48 -3.70
CA ALA A 75 4.85 6.05 -3.43
C ALA A 75 4.00 5.40 -4.52
N MET A 76 4.52 4.36 -5.16
CA MET A 76 3.81 3.63 -6.21
C MET A 76 3.49 2.22 -5.74
N PHE A 77 2.25 1.80 -5.94
CA PHE A 77 1.77 0.48 -5.56
C PHE A 77 1.09 -0.20 -6.75
N ASP A 78 1.48 -1.43 -7.01
CA ASP A 78 0.85 -2.29 -7.99
C ASP A 78 -0.03 -3.32 -7.27
N GLU A 79 -1.29 -3.44 -7.69
CA GLU A 79 -2.32 -4.32 -7.10
C GLU A 79 -2.46 -4.19 -5.57
N ALA A 80 -2.16 -3.02 -5.02
CA ALA A 80 -2.26 -2.77 -3.60
C ALA A 80 -3.71 -2.85 -3.11
N PHE A 81 -3.85 -3.20 -1.84
CA PHE A 81 -5.13 -3.23 -1.11
C PHE A 81 -6.14 -4.31 -1.57
N GLY A 82 -5.84 -5.10 -2.60
CA GLY A 82 -6.78 -6.09 -3.15
C GLY A 82 -7.22 -7.20 -2.16
N LYS A 83 -6.53 -7.34 -1.03
CA LYS A 83 -6.87 -8.29 0.05
C LYS A 83 -7.39 -7.61 1.33
N MET A 84 -7.56 -6.29 1.29
CA MET A 84 -8.07 -5.51 2.42
C MET A 84 -9.54 -5.17 2.19
N ASP A 85 -10.28 -5.05 3.28
CA ASP A 85 -11.63 -4.47 3.24
C ASP A 85 -11.56 -2.94 3.00
N THR A 86 -12.69 -2.37 2.59
CA THR A 86 -12.80 -0.94 2.25
C THR A 86 -12.40 -0.03 3.41
N ALA A 87 -12.78 -0.36 4.65
CA ALA A 87 -12.50 0.47 5.81
C ALA A 87 -10.99 0.53 6.13
N ARG A 88 -10.30 -0.59 6.01
CA ARG A 88 -8.84 -0.67 6.20
C ARG A 88 -8.09 0.02 5.07
N THR A 89 -8.55 -0.15 3.83
CA THR A 89 -8.02 0.55 2.65
C THR A 89 -8.14 2.06 2.83
N ALA A 90 -9.32 2.55 3.22
CA ALA A 90 -9.57 3.96 3.52
C ALA A 90 -8.61 4.50 4.59
N SER A 91 -8.43 3.74 5.67
CA SER A 91 -7.54 4.14 6.76
C SER A 91 -6.08 4.20 6.32
N ALA A 92 -5.63 3.25 5.51
CA ALA A 92 -4.26 3.22 4.98
C ALA A 92 -4.00 4.40 4.03
N LEU A 93 -4.93 4.69 3.11
CA LEU A 93 -4.81 5.80 2.16
C LEU A 93 -4.88 7.15 2.87
N ARG A 94 -5.75 7.29 3.89
CA ARG A 94 -5.80 8.49 4.73
C ARG A 94 -4.49 8.72 5.46
N PHE A 95 -3.92 7.68 6.07
CA PHE A 95 -2.64 7.75 6.74
C PHE A 95 -1.52 8.19 5.79
N MET A 96 -1.47 7.65 4.58
CA MET A 96 -0.49 8.05 3.57
C MET A 96 -0.67 9.52 3.16
N ARG A 97 -1.90 9.99 3.01
CA ARG A 97 -2.21 11.40 2.71
C ARG A 97 -1.79 12.32 3.85
N GLU A 98 -2.11 11.98 5.09
CA GLU A 98 -1.73 12.75 6.29
C GLU A 98 -0.21 12.84 6.47
N THR A 99 0.53 11.81 6.03
CA THR A 99 2.00 11.84 6.01
C THR A 99 2.58 12.66 4.85
N GLY A 100 1.74 13.21 3.98
CA GLY A 100 2.14 14.05 2.84
C GLY A 100 2.76 13.27 1.68
N LEU A 101 2.47 11.98 1.56
CA LEU A 101 2.87 11.16 0.43
C LEU A 101 1.95 11.39 -0.77
N GLN A 102 2.54 11.48 -1.97
CA GLN A 102 1.82 11.35 -3.22
C GLN A 102 1.74 9.86 -3.56
N VAL A 103 0.53 9.35 -3.77
CA VAL A 103 0.31 7.92 -3.96
C VAL A 103 -0.19 7.65 -5.38
N LEU A 104 0.49 6.77 -6.10
CA LEU A 104 0.06 6.20 -7.36
C LEU A 104 -0.35 4.75 -7.13
N LEU A 105 -1.63 4.43 -7.43
CA LEU A 105 -2.16 3.07 -7.30
C LEU A 105 -2.48 2.51 -8.68
N ALA A 106 -1.89 1.36 -9.02
CA ALA A 106 -2.35 0.55 -10.13
C ALA A 106 -3.31 -0.51 -9.57
N THR A 107 -4.51 -0.60 -10.15
CA THR A 107 -5.54 -1.56 -9.72
C THR A 107 -6.32 -2.07 -10.93
N PRO A 108 -6.78 -3.34 -10.92
CA PRO A 108 -7.69 -3.84 -11.92
C PRO A 108 -9.02 -3.07 -11.91
N PRO A 109 -9.71 -2.93 -13.06
CA PRO A 109 -10.95 -2.16 -13.18
C PRO A 109 -12.06 -2.60 -12.22
N ASP A 110 -12.19 -3.91 -11.98
CA ASP A 110 -13.18 -4.52 -11.09
C ASP A 110 -13.03 -4.11 -9.62
N LYS A 111 -11.86 -3.62 -9.22
CA LYS A 111 -11.56 -3.17 -7.86
C LYS A 111 -11.45 -1.65 -7.73
N SER A 112 -11.54 -0.93 -8.83
CA SER A 112 -11.35 0.53 -8.84
C SER A 112 -12.44 1.28 -8.08
N GLY A 113 -13.70 0.80 -8.15
CA GLY A 113 -14.85 1.45 -7.52
C GLY A 113 -14.66 1.74 -6.03
N ALA A 114 -14.12 0.77 -5.27
CA ALA A 114 -13.86 0.92 -3.83
C ALA A 114 -12.79 1.97 -3.50
N LEU A 115 -11.97 2.37 -4.46
CA LEU A 115 -10.88 3.32 -4.27
C LEU A 115 -11.23 4.73 -4.72
N LEU A 116 -12.29 4.90 -5.50
CA LEU A 116 -12.65 6.19 -6.12
C LEU A 116 -12.84 7.33 -5.11
N GLU A 117 -13.43 7.05 -3.96
CA GLU A 117 -13.64 8.07 -2.93
C GLU A 117 -12.32 8.64 -2.39
N PHE A 118 -11.23 7.86 -2.43
CA PHE A 118 -9.97 8.19 -1.79
C PHE A 118 -8.91 8.76 -2.74
N VAL A 119 -9.15 8.74 -4.05
CA VAL A 119 -8.21 9.22 -5.06
C VAL A 119 -8.66 10.57 -5.63
N ASP A 120 -7.70 11.37 -6.05
CA ASP A 120 -7.96 12.71 -6.60
C ASP A 120 -8.13 12.67 -8.14
N CYS A 121 -7.52 11.68 -8.81
CA CYS A 121 -7.54 11.54 -10.26
C CYS A 121 -7.55 10.05 -10.64
N VAL A 122 -8.26 9.73 -11.70
CA VAL A 122 -8.32 8.37 -12.28
C VAL A 122 -7.79 8.40 -13.70
N ARG A 123 -6.91 7.45 -14.01
CA ARG A 123 -6.38 7.27 -15.37
C ARG A 123 -6.49 5.83 -15.78
N THR A 124 -7.06 5.60 -16.95
CA THR A 124 -7.19 4.26 -17.54
C THR A 124 -6.18 4.07 -18.66
N VAL A 125 -5.55 2.92 -18.68
CA VAL A 125 -4.68 2.51 -19.77
C VAL A 125 -5.48 1.66 -20.74
N VAL A 126 -5.69 2.18 -21.95
CA VAL A 126 -6.39 1.50 -23.02
C VAL A 126 -5.40 1.04 -24.09
N ARG A 127 -5.48 -0.23 -24.49
CA ARG A 127 -4.66 -0.78 -25.57
C ARG A 127 -5.48 -0.99 -26.83
N LYS A 128 -5.01 -0.42 -27.94
CA LYS A 128 -5.62 -0.59 -29.26
C LYS A 128 -4.49 -0.74 -30.30
N ASN A 129 -4.56 -1.78 -31.14
CA ASN A 129 -3.63 -2.00 -32.25
C ASN A 129 -2.14 -1.89 -31.85
N ASN A 130 -1.73 -2.58 -30.80
CA ASN A 130 -0.36 -2.54 -30.23
C ASN A 130 0.12 -1.17 -29.67
N HIS A 131 -0.76 -0.17 -29.61
CA HIS A 131 -0.51 1.11 -28.96
C HIS A 131 -1.26 1.17 -27.62
N ALA A 132 -0.60 1.72 -26.61
CA ALA A 132 -1.23 2.00 -25.31
C ALA A 132 -1.47 3.51 -25.18
N PHE A 133 -2.66 3.85 -24.70
CA PHE A 133 -3.07 5.23 -24.45
C PHE A 133 -3.46 5.37 -22.98
N VAL A 134 -3.07 6.48 -22.38
CA VAL A 134 -3.51 6.84 -21.03
C VAL A 134 -4.60 7.88 -21.17
N ILE A 135 -5.77 7.58 -20.64
CA ILE A 135 -6.95 8.45 -20.69
C ILE A 135 -7.27 8.86 -19.26
N GLU A 136 -7.42 10.15 -19.02
CA GLU A 136 -7.95 10.67 -17.77
C GLU A 136 -9.46 10.56 -17.78
N ILE A 137 -10.03 10.00 -16.71
CA ILE A 137 -11.47 9.82 -16.54
C ILE A 137 -11.97 10.84 -15.53
N ASP A 138 -13.10 11.47 -15.83
CA ASP A 138 -13.77 12.33 -14.86
C ASP A 138 -14.29 11.45 -13.70
N LYS A 139 -13.75 11.68 -12.53
CA LYS A 139 -14.14 10.97 -11.32
C LYS A 139 -15.61 11.13 -10.98
N ALA A 140 -16.18 12.30 -11.21
CA ALA A 140 -17.58 12.57 -10.92
C ALA A 140 -18.54 11.81 -11.86
N GLU A 141 -18.15 11.61 -13.11
CA GLU A 141 -18.89 10.80 -14.08
C GLU A 141 -18.84 9.32 -13.68
N MET A 142 -17.67 8.81 -13.34
CA MET A 142 -17.48 7.42 -12.92
C MET A 142 -18.23 7.08 -11.62
N LEU A 143 -18.30 7.99 -10.67
CA LEU A 143 -19.08 7.80 -9.43
C LEU A 143 -20.58 7.72 -9.73
N LYS A 144 -21.10 8.54 -10.63
CA LYS A 144 -22.52 8.51 -11.04
C LYS A 144 -22.89 7.21 -11.75
N GLU A 145 -22.02 6.68 -12.60
CA GLU A 145 -22.23 5.37 -13.25
C GLU A 145 -22.32 4.26 -12.23
N LEU A 146 -21.43 4.22 -11.22
CA LEU A 146 -21.46 3.22 -10.17
C LEU A 146 -22.71 3.30 -9.27
N GLU A 147 -23.16 4.51 -8.97
CA GLU A 147 -24.41 4.71 -8.22
C GLU A 147 -25.61 4.21 -8.99
N SER A 148 -25.68 4.47 -10.30
CA SER A 148 -26.77 4.00 -11.16
C SER A 148 -26.81 2.46 -11.27
N ASP A 149 -25.67 1.81 -11.38
CA ASP A 149 -25.57 0.35 -11.44
C ASP A 149 -25.96 -0.33 -10.12
N SER A 150 -25.74 0.35 -9.00
CA SER A 150 -26.11 -0.17 -7.67
C SER A 150 -27.62 -0.09 -7.36
N GLU A 151 -28.39 0.78 -8.05
CA GLU A 151 -29.84 0.87 -7.92
C GLU A 151 -30.58 -0.26 -8.70
N PHE A 152 -29.90 -0.97 -9.60
CA PHE A 152 -30.46 -2.04 -10.41
C PHE A 152 -30.06 -3.46 -9.94
N ALA A 153 -29.28 -3.61 -8.86
CA ALA A 153 -28.82 -4.88 -8.30
C ALA A 153 -29.53 -5.22 -7.00
#